data_a0f98d26ddd1dffb07a3cbfc5d481fd0
#
_entry.id   a0f98d26ddd1dffb07a3cbfc5d481fd0
#
_cell.length_a   1.000
_cell.length_b   1.000
_cell.length_c   1.000
_cell.angle_alpha   90.00
_cell.angle_beta   90.00
_cell.angle_gamma   90.00
#
_symmetry.space_group_name_H-M   'P 1'
#
loop_
_entity.id
_entity.type
_entity.pdbx_description
1 polymer ?
#
loop_
_entity_poly.entity_id
_entity_poly.type
_entity_poly.pdbx_seq_one_letter_code
_entity_poly.pdbx_strand_id
1 'polypeptide(L)'
;GRTDDMFKAAGYRIGPGEIENCLVRHPSVVNAAVVPKPDKARGATVKAFVVLSPDVAAQRATLEAQVRQDWDAVLTVELQSYVRGKLAPYEYPKDIEFVDALPMTTTGKVQRRVLRVLEEERAQHAGAGLK
;
A
#
# COMPACT_ATOMS: atom_id res chain seq x y z
N GLY A 1 0.09 -11.40 10.08
CA GLY A 1 -0.25 -10.30 10.83
C GLY A 1 -0.92 -10.60 12.15
N ARG A 2 -0.91 -9.66 13.00
CA ARG A 2 -1.56 -9.75 14.30
C ARG A 2 -3.00 -9.31 14.18
N THR A 3 -3.84 -9.83 15.08
CA THR A 3 -5.26 -9.45 15.09
C THR A 3 -5.46 -7.97 15.38
N ASP A 4 -4.56 -7.35 16.14
CA ASP A 4 -4.66 -5.92 16.46
C ASP A 4 -4.32 -5.01 15.27
N ASP A 5 -3.75 -5.53 14.20
CA ASP A 5 -3.49 -4.78 12.97
C ASP A 5 -4.64 -4.83 11.98
N MET A 6 -5.64 -5.63 12.26
CA MET A 6 -6.80 -5.74 11.38
C MET A 6 -7.62 -4.46 11.40
N PHE A 7 -8.25 -4.17 10.28
CA PHE A 7 -9.08 -2.97 10.17
C PHE A 7 -10.28 -3.24 9.27
N LYS A 8 -11.24 -2.32 9.27
CA LYS A 8 -12.39 -2.39 8.38
C LYS A 8 -12.22 -1.44 7.23
N ALA A 9 -12.54 -1.93 6.03
CA ALA A 9 -12.53 -1.11 4.82
C ALA A 9 -13.80 -1.42 4.05
N ALA A 10 -14.61 -0.41 3.78
CA ALA A 10 -15.87 -0.55 3.06
C ALA A 10 -16.78 -1.61 3.71
N GLY A 11 -16.72 -1.74 5.03
CA GLY A 11 -17.53 -2.71 5.78
C GLY A 11 -16.93 -4.10 5.90
N TYR A 12 -15.82 -4.37 5.23
CA TYR A 12 -15.15 -5.67 5.29
C TYR A 12 -14.00 -5.64 6.27
N ARG A 13 -13.78 -6.78 6.92
CA ARG A 13 -12.65 -6.94 7.83
C ARG A 13 -11.42 -7.35 7.03
N ILE A 14 -10.35 -6.57 7.18
CA ILE A 14 -9.13 -6.75 6.39
C ILE A 14 -7.98 -7.18 7.29
N GLY A 15 -7.32 -8.30 6.90
CA GLY A 15 -6.09 -8.74 7.54
C GLY A 15 -4.90 -8.30 6.70
N PRO A 16 -4.12 -7.30 7.14
CA PRO A 16 -3.06 -6.75 6.30
C PRO A 16 -1.98 -7.76 5.94
N GLY A 17 -1.69 -8.72 6.82
CA GLY A 17 -0.64 -9.70 6.57
C GLY A 17 -0.88 -10.55 5.36
N GLU A 18 -2.13 -10.94 5.11
CA GLU A 18 -2.49 -11.76 3.97
C GLU A 18 -2.21 -11.03 2.66
N ILE A 19 -2.57 -9.76 2.60
CA ILE A 19 -2.36 -8.95 1.41
C ILE A 19 -0.87 -8.68 1.20
N GLU A 20 -0.16 -8.37 2.27
CA GLU A 20 1.28 -8.14 2.20
C GLU A 20 2.01 -9.36 1.69
N ASN A 21 1.66 -10.55 2.21
CA ASN A 21 2.29 -11.80 1.77
C ASN A 21 1.99 -12.08 0.30
N CYS A 22 0.80 -11.74 -0.16
CA CYS A 22 0.45 -11.88 -1.57
C CYS A 22 1.29 -10.97 -2.44
N LEU A 23 1.42 -9.70 -2.04
CA LEU A 23 2.18 -8.71 -2.80
C LEU A 23 3.65 -9.09 -2.95
N VAL A 24 4.29 -9.59 -1.87
CA VAL A 24 5.72 -9.91 -1.92
C VAL A 24 6.01 -11.15 -2.77
N ARG A 25 5.01 -11.90 -3.18
CA ARG A 25 5.18 -13.00 -4.12
C ARG A 25 5.36 -12.49 -5.55
N HIS A 26 4.97 -11.26 -5.82
CA HIS A 26 5.19 -10.66 -7.13
C HIS A 26 6.67 -10.33 -7.29
N PRO A 27 7.27 -10.66 -8.46
CA PRO A 27 8.73 -10.49 -8.63
C PRO A 27 9.21 -9.05 -8.53
N SER A 28 8.35 -8.08 -8.73
CA SER A 28 8.74 -6.66 -8.63
C SER A 28 8.71 -6.12 -7.19
N VAL A 29 8.21 -6.89 -6.24
CA VAL A 29 7.99 -6.43 -4.86
C VAL A 29 8.89 -7.17 -3.89
N VAL A 30 9.65 -6.43 -3.08
CA VAL A 30 10.51 -7.04 -2.06
C VAL A 30 9.90 -6.90 -0.67
N ASN A 31 9.08 -5.88 -0.45
CA ASN A 31 8.40 -5.71 0.83
C ASN A 31 7.13 -4.90 0.65
N ALA A 32 6.19 -5.04 1.57
CA ALA A 32 4.91 -4.33 1.49
C ALA A 32 4.33 -4.15 2.88
N ALA A 33 3.56 -3.06 3.04
CA ALA A 33 2.80 -2.81 4.26
C ALA A 33 1.42 -2.32 3.87
N VAL A 34 0.38 -2.89 4.50
CA VAL A 34 -1.00 -2.58 4.19
C VAL A 34 -1.66 -1.92 5.39
N VAL A 35 -2.27 -0.76 5.15
CA VAL A 35 -2.92 0.03 6.20
C VAL A 35 -4.24 0.58 5.68
N PRO A 36 -5.15 1.02 6.58
CA PRO A 36 -6.36 1.70 6.14
C PRO A 36 -6.04 3.12 5.71
N LYS A 37 -6.63 3.55 4.61
CA LYS A 37 -6.59 4.94 4.16
C LYS A 37 -7.97 5.54 4.44
N PRO A 38 -8.07 6.63 5.22
CA PRO A 38 -9.36 7.22 5.52
C PRO A 38 -10.12 7.62 4.26
N ASP A 39 -11.42 7.32 4.24
CA ASP A 39 -12.29 7.62 3.12
C ASP A 39 -13.67 8.01 3.65
N LYS A 40 -14.17 9.17 3.22
CA LYS A 40 -15.42 9.72 3.74
C LYS A 40 -16.61 8.81 3.46
N ALA A 41 -16.63 8.20 2.29
CA ALA A 41 -17.79 7.38 1.88
C ALA A 41 -17.75 5.98 2.47
N ARG A 42 -16.55 5.40 2.61
CA ARG A 42 -16.38 3.99 3.00
C ARG A 42 -15.79 3.78 4.38
N GLY A 43 -15.48 4.87 5.07
CA GLY A 43 -14.74 4.82 6.33
C GLY A 43 -13.26 4.64 6.10
N ALA A 44 -12.88 3.64 5.32
CA ALA A 44 -11.49 3.43 4.92
C ALA A 44 -11.44 2.57 3.66
N THR A 45 -10.34 2.69 2.93
CA THR A 45 -10.00 1.80 1.82
C THR A 45 -8.66 1.15 2.11
N VAL A 46 -8.37 0.07 1.39
CA VAL A 46 -7.11 -0.67 1.55
C VAL A 46 -6.01 0.07 0.80
N LYS A 47 -4.94 0.42 1.50
CA LYS A 47 -3.76 1.04 0.89
C LYS A 47 -2.53 0.20 1.15
N ALA A 48 -1.69 0.03 0.13
CA ALA A 48 -0.42 -0.68 0.25
C ALA A 48 0.74 0.27 -0.01
N PHE A 49 1.73 0.22 0.87
CA PHE A 49 3.04 0.82 0.63
C PHE A 49 3.95 -0.29 0.15
N VAL A 50 4.57 -0.10 -0.99
CA VAL A 50 5.34 -1.15 -1.67
C VAL A 50 6.78 -0.73 -1.87
N VAL A 51 7.71 -1.60 -1.45
CA VAL A 51 9.13 -1.45 -1.74
C VAL A 51 9.44 -2.37 -2.91
N LEU A 52 9.94 -1.77 -4.00
CA LEU A 52 10.25 -2.51 -5.21
C LEU A 52 11.57 -3.29 -5.06
N SER A 53 11.68 -4.39 -5.81
CA SER A 53 12.94 -5.12 -5.86
C SER A 53 14.04 -4.19 -6.41
N PRO A 54 15.32 -4.43 -6.06
CA PRO A 54 16.41 -3.50 -6.42
C PRO A 54 16.51 -3.21 -7.92
N ASP A 55 16.34 -4.22 -8.77
CA ASP A 55 16.41 -4.05 -10.20
C ASP A 55 15.28 -3.15 -10.72
N VAL A 56 14.08 -3.40 -10.24
CA VAL A 56 12.90 -2.65 -10.66
C VAL A 56 12.97 -1.21 -10.12
N ALA A 57 13.42 -1.05 -8.88
CA ALA A 57 13.59 0.27 -8.27
C ALA A 57 14.63 1.11 -9.05
N ALA A 58 15.73 0.49 -9.45
CA ALA A 58 16.76 1.16 -10.25
C ALA A 58 16.21 1.60 -11.59
N GLN A 59 15.45 0.75 -12.24
CA GLN A 59 14.81 1.04 -13.51
C GLN A 59 13.88 2.24 -13.40
N ARG A 60 13.06 2.24 -12.35
CA ARG A 60 12.12 3.33 -12.09
C ARG A 60 12.87 4.65 -11.85
N ALA A 61 13.99 4.61 -11.14
CA ALA A 61 14.75 5.81 -10.78
C ALA A 61 15.36 6.52 -12.00
N THR A 62 15.53 5.81 -13.11
CA THR A 62 16.09 6.40 -14.34
C THR A 62 15.05 7.14 -15.17
N LEU A 63 13.77 7.02 -14.83
CA LEU A 63 12.68 7.59 -15.63
C LEU A 63 12.43 9.05 -15.27
N GLU A 64 12.07 9.84 -16.29
CA GLU A 64 11.60 11.21 -16.06
C GLU A 64 10.28 11.19 -15.29
N ALA A 65 9.98 12.29 -14.60
CA ALA A 65 8.82 12.37 -13.72
C ALA A 65 7.52 11.96 -14.42
N GLN A 66 7.29 12.45 -15.65
CA GLN A 66 6.07 12.14 -16.39
C GLN A 66 6.00 10.66 -16.76
N VAL A 67 7.11 10.12 -17.27
CA VAL A 67 7.18 8.71 -17.64
C VAL A 67 7.03 7.83 -16.40
N ARG A 68 7.62 8.27 -15.28
CA ARG A 68 7.52 7.54 -14.02
C ARG A 68 6.10 7.45 -13.53
N GLN A 69 5.31 8.53 -13.68
CA GLN A 69 3.90 8.51 -13.32
C GLN A 69 3.15 7.43 -14.09
N ASP A 70 3.37 7.36 -15.40
CA ASP A 70 2.73 6.37 -16.25
C ASP A 70 3.18 4.97 -15.87
N TRP A 71 4.47 4.81 -15.62
CA TRP A 71 5.05 3.54 -15.20
C TRP A 71 4.43 3.07 -13.88
N ASP A 72 4.31 3.98 -12.91
CA ASP A 72 3.71 3.67 -11.62
C ASP A 72 2.24 3.25 -11.78
N ALA A 73 1.50 3.91 -12.66
CA ALA A 73 0.10 3.58 -12.89
C ALA A 73 -0.05 2.18 -13.47
N VAL A 74 0.81 1.81 -14.41
CA VAL A 74 0.77 0.49 -15.03
C VAL A 74 1.09 -0.60 -14.01
N LEU A 75 2.14 -0.40 -13.21
CA LEU A 75 2.50 -1.39 -12.20
C LEU A 75 1.46 -1.49 -11.10
N THR A 76 0.84 -0.36 -10.74
CA THR A 76 -0.25 -0.35 -9.76
C THR A 76 -1.39 -1.25 -10.22
N VAL A 77 -1.82 -1.10 -11.47
CA VAL A 77 -2.88 -1.93 -12.03
C VAL A 77 -2.47 -3.41 -12.04
N GLU A 78 -1.24 -3.68 -12.40
CA GLU A 78 -0.73 -5.05 -12.43
C GLU A 78 -0.76 -5.69 -11.04
N LEU A 79 -0.31 -4.94 -10.01
CA LEU A 79 -0.31 -5.45 -8.64
C LEU A 79 -1.73 -5.63 -8.10
N GLN A 80 -2.62 -4.69 -8.42
CA GLN A 80 -4.03 -4.82 -8.04
C GLN A 80 -4.65 -6.07 -8.64
N SER A 81 -4.41 -6.30 -9.92
CA SER A 81 -4.92 -7.49 -10.61
C SER A 81 -4.32 -8.77 -10.04
N TYR A 82 -3.05 -8.72 -9.69
CA TYR A 82 -2.35 -9.86 -9.10
C TYR A 82 -3.03 -10.29 -7.79
N VAL A 83 -3.32 -9.34 -6.91
CA VAL A 83 -3.97 -9.62 -5.64
C VAL A 83 -5.41 -10.08 -5.86
N ARG A 84 -6.14 -9.41 -6.78
CA ARG A 84 -7.53 -9.78 -7.07
C ARG A 84 -7.66 -11.20 -7.59
N GLY A 85 -6.64 -11.70 -8.28
CA GLY A 85 -6.65 -13.06 -8.79
C GLY A 85 -6.37 -14.12 -7.73
N LYS A 86 -5.88 -13.72 -6.55
CA LYS A 86 -5.44 -14.65 -5.52
C LYS A 86 -6.23 -14.54 -4.22
N LEU A 87 -6.80 -13.39 -3.92
CA LEU A 87 -7.53 -13.15 -2.68
C LEU A 87 -8.97 -12.73 -3.00
N ALA A 88 -9.74 -12.45 -1.94
CA ALA A 88 -11.12 -12.00 -2.11
C ALA A 88 -11.16 -10.63 -2.80
N PRO A 89 -12.23 -10.37 -3.59
CA PRO A 89 -12.31 -9.10 -4.35
C PRO A 89 -12.20 -7.83 -3.52
N TYR A 90 -12.63 -7.86 -2.26
CA TYR A 90 -12.56 -6.68 -1.40
C TYR A 90 -11.19 -6.47 -0.78
N GLU A 91 -10.26 -7.40 -0.97
CA GLU A 91 -8.94 -7.37 -0.33
C GLU A 91 -7.87 -6.68 -1.16
N TYR A 92 -8.10 -6.43 -2.46
CA TYR A 92 -7.06 -5.81 -3.24
C TYR A 92 -6.86 -4.34 -2.80
N PRO A 93 -5.61 -3.84 -2.83
CA PRO A 93 -5.36 -2.46 -2.42
C PRO A 93 -5.88 -1.49 -3.48
N LYS A 94 -6.73 -0.56 -3.05
CA LYS A 94 -7.28 0.46 -3.95
C LYS A 94 -6.29 1.56 -4.24
N ASP A 95 -5.27 1.69 -3.40
CA ASP A 95 -4.22 2.66 -3.56
C ASP A 95 -2.88 2.01 -3.26
N ILE A 96 -1.88 2.28 -4.08
CA ILE A 96 -0.53 1.75 -3.92
C ILE A 96 0.45 2.90 -4.01
N GLU A 97 1.35 2.99 -3.04
CA GLU A 97 2.42 3.99 -3.04
C GLU A 97 3.75 3.27 -3.02
N PHE A 98 4.63 3.59 -3.96
CA PHE A 98 5.98 3.02 -4.01
C PHE A 98 6.90 3.86 -3.13
N VAL A 99 7.59 3.20 -2.20
CA VAL A 99 8.48 3.87 -1.25
C VAL A 99 9.85 3.18 -1.26
N ASP A 100 10.86 3.91 -0.82
CA ASP A 100 12.23 3.37 -0.81
C ASP A 100 12.42 2.38 0.33
N ALA A 101 11.73 2.60 1.45
CA ALA A 101 11.85 1.74 2.63
C ALA A 101 10.59 1.88 3.47
N LEU A 102 10.33 0.85 4.27
CA LEU A 102 9.24 0.88 5.25
C LEU A 102 9.81 1.15 6.63
N PRO A 103 9.02 1.81 7.52
CA PRO A 103 9.43 1.95 8.91
C PRO A 103 9.49 0.57 9.55
N MET A 104 10.63 0.26 10.16
CA MET A 104 10.88 -1.06 10.72
C MET A 104 11.29 -0.95 12.17
N THR A 105 10.98 -1.98 12.95
CA THR A 105 11.52 -2.12 14.30
C THR A 105 12.96 -2.62 14.21
N THR A 106 13.69 -2.56 15.34
CA THR A 106 15.06 -3.09 15.39
C THR A 106 15.11 -4.59 15.13
N THR A 107 14.00 -5.30 15.36
CA THR A 107 13.91 -6.73 15.10
C THR A 107 13.43 -7.06 13.69
N GLY A 108 13.27 -6.04 12.84
CA GLY A 108 12.92 -6.26 11.44
C GLY A 108 11.44 -6.40 11.13
N LYS A 109 10.58 -5.91 12.01
CA LYS A 109 9.14 -5.95 11.78
C LYS A 109 8.65 -4.61 11.26
N VAL A 110 7.73 -4.63 10.32
CA VAL A 110 7.13 -3.41 9.77
C VAL A 110 6.27 -2.73 10.82
N GLN A 111 6.45 -1.41 10.97
CA GLN A 111 5.66 -0.60 11.89
C GLN A 111 4.48 0.01 11.14
N ARG A 112 3.42 -0.77 10.98
CA ARG A 112 2.21 -0.32 10.27
C ARG A 112 1.59 0.91 10.91
N ARG A 113 1.72 1.04 12.23
CA ARG A 113 1.18 2.17 12.95
C ARG A 113 1.73 3.50 12.44
N VAL A 114 3.02 3.55 12.12
CA VAL A 114 3.65 4.76 11.60
C VAL A 114 3.00 5.17 10.28
N LEU A 115 2.79 4.21 9.39
CA LEU A 115 2.16 4.46 8.10
C LEU A 115 0.68 4.84 8.25
N ARG A 116 0.01 4.21 9.20
CA ARG A 116 -1.40 4.49 9.48
C ARG A 116 -1.58 5.94 9.94
N VAL A 117 -0.73 6.39 10.86
CA VAL A 117 -0.75 7.78 11.34
C VAL A 117 -0.46 8.74 10.19
N LEU A 118 0.50 8.39 9.33
CA LEU A 118 0.83 9.20 8.16
C LEU A 118 -0.39 9.41 7.27
N GLU A 119 -1.15 8.35 7.01
CA GLU A 119 -2.36 8.45 6.17
C GLU A 119 -3.45 9.26 6.84
N GLU A 120 -3.59 9.14 8.15
CA GLU A 120 -4.55 9.94 8.90
C GLU A 120 -4.20 11.42 8.82
N GLU A 121 -2.92 11.76 8.95
CA GLU A 121 -2.45 13.14 8.83
C GLU A 121 -2.67 13.69 7.43
N ARG A 122 -2.38 12.89 6.41
CA ARG A 122 -2.61 13.29 5.02
C ARG A 122 -4.09 13.57 4.75
N ALA A 123 -4.97 12.75 5.32
CA ALA A 123 -6.41 12.93 5.17
C ALA A 123 -6.87 14.23 5.83
N GLN A 124 -6.32 14.56 7.00
CA GLN A 124 -6.64 15.81 7.70
C GLN A 124 -6.17 17.01 6.90
N HIS A 125 -4.96 16.95 6.35
CA HIS A 125 -4.42 18.05 5.53
C HIS A 125 -5.24 18.25 4.26
N ALA A 126 -5.65 17.16 3.62
CA ALA A 126 -6.47 17.24 2.42
C ALA A 126 -7.82 17.90 2.74
N GLY A 127 -8.42 17.53 3.88
CA GLY A 127 -9.67 18.13 4.32
C GLY A 127 -9.52 19.61 4.61
N ALA A 128 -8.44 20.01 5.28
CA ALA A 128 -8.16 21.41 5.59
C ALA A 128 -7.89 22.21 4.32
N GLY A 129 -7.19 21.61 3.37
CA GLY A 129 -6.84 22.27 2.11
C GLY A 129 -8.04 22.53 1.21
N LEU A 130 -9.13 21.83 1.42
CA LEU A 130 -10.34 21.97 0.60
C LEU A 130 -11.23 23.14 1.01
N LYS A 131 -10.90 23.82 2.05
CA LYS A 131 -11.71 24.95 2.54
C LYS A 131 -11.40 26.24 1.79
#